data_a4faea703270e2c1263944ff9172f194
#
_entry.id   a4faea703270e2c1263944ff9172f194
#
_cell.length_a   1.000
_cell.length_b   1.000
_cell.length_c   1.000
_cell.angle_alpha   90.00
_cell.angle_beta   90.00
_cell.angle_gamma   90.00
#
_symmetry.space_group_name_H-M   'P 1'
#
loop_
_entity.id
_entity.type
_entity.pdbx_description
1 polymer ?
#
loop_
_entity_poly.entity_id
_entity_poly.type
_entity_poly.pdbx_seq_one_letter_code
_entity_poly.pdbx_strand_id
1 'polypeptide(L)'
;MAEAKGKTDTRRGYFDVDGSGAMTELIFMLELSGPMAAFESDLIDGFNDMIARLREERSDLLVWLYEEAGKCMDFNTRVPITEDSALIEQGCFTRLSTLAEEYRRAHPEEFIHQDNVRGSGCLFDVGGCIHMAQQVYQTALPEDRPMRTMVIIVTDNTKIESESGDYWTPDRLRELVEQQEKEAGWEFVFLGTSINAKQVAEDVGIPAKNAATFACDAAGVRENFASLGVMILEFSATGVVVPTWAQKISEHLAKTQSGRS
;
A
#
# COMPACT_ATOMS: atom_id res chain seq x y z
N MET A 1 45.35 8.67 32.84
CA MET A 1 44.02 9.29 32.68
C MET A 1 43.67 9.26 31.20
N ALA A 2 42.89 8.30 30.78
CA ALA A 2 42.40 8.18 29.39
C ALA A 2 40.91 8.51 29.38
N GLU A 3 40.56 9.60 28.71
CA GLU A 3 39.20 10.04 28.53
C GLU A 3 38.45 9.04 27.65
N ALA A 4 37.38 8.49 28.19
CA ALA A 4 36.42 7.69 27.46
C ALA A 4 35.64 8.62 26.53
N LYS A 5 35.91 8.56 25.21
CA LYS A 5 35.05 9.15 24.18
C LYS A 5 33.68 8.45 24.21
N GLY A 6 32.66 9.20 24.62
CA GLY A 6 31.27 8.76 24.59
C GLY A 6 30.90 8.38 23.17
N LYS A 7 30.33 7.18 23.01
CA LYS A 7 29.60 6.79 21.81
C LYS A 7 28.38 7.69 21.72
N THR A 8 28.34 8.56 20.75
CA THR A 8 27.14 9.29 20.34
C THR A 8 26.11 8.24 19.91
N ASP A 9 24.99 8.20 20.64
CA ASP A 9 23.82 7.41 20.29
C ASP A 9 23.21 8.00 19.02
N THR A 10 23.45 7.36 17.88
CA THR A 10 22.98 7.78 16.56
C THR A 10 21.46 7.59 16.38
N ARG A 11 20.72 7.16 17.42
CA ARG A 11 19.26 6.94 17.38
C ARG A 11 18.45 8.19 17.70
N ARG A 12 19.05 9.30 18.09
CA ARG A 12 18.37 10.56 18.45
C ARG A 12 18.14 11.54 17.28
N GLY A 13 18.45 11.17 16.04
CA GLY A 13 18.49 12.09 14.91
C GLY A 13 17.24 12.11 14.01
N TYR A 14 16.26 11.22 14.19
CA TYR A 14 15.20 11.04 13.19
C TYR A 14 13.89 11.80 13.49
N PHE A 15 13.66 12.35 14.67
CA PHE A 15 12.34 12.85 15.09
C PHE A 15 12.33 14.25 15.74
N ASP A 16 13.39 15.02 15.62
CA ASP A 16 13.41 16.42 16.08
C ASP A 16 13.12 17.38 14.90
N VAL A 17 11.89 17.33 14.41
CA VAL A 17 11.31 18.45 13.67
C VAL A 17 10.28 19.10 14.61
N ASP A 18 10.72 20.17 15.27
CA ASP A 18 9.97 21.19 16.05
C ASP A 18 8.77 20.80 16.95
N GLY A 19 8.67 19.56 17.41
CA GLY A 19 7.77 19.16 18.51
C GLY A 19 6.25 19.34 18.30
N SER A 20 5.81 19.66 17.09
CA SER A 20 4.40 19.93 16.77
C SER A 20 3.77 18.99 15.75
N GLY A 21 4.55 18.07 15.15
CA GLY A 21 4.13 17.19 14.07
C GLY A 21 3.64 15.84 14.57
N ALA A 22 2.35 15.60 14.51
CA ALA A 22 1.78 14.28 14.67
C ALA A 22 2.27 13.37 13.55
N MET A 23 3.23 12.50 13.84
CA MET A 23 3.79 11.54 12.88
C MET A 23 2.68 10.70 12.25
N THR A 24 2.61 10.69 10.92
CA THR A 24 1.67 9.86 10.17
C THR A 24 2.42 8.74 9.45
N GLU A 25 1.93 7.54 9.56
CA GLU A 25 2.47 6.35 8.92
C GLU A 25 1.59 5.93 7.76
N LEU A 26 2.19 5.75 6.59
CA LEU A 26 1.55 5.35 5.36
C LEU A 26 2.05 3.97 4.96
N ILE A 27 1.15 3.01 4.79
CA ILE A 27 1.48 1.64 4.42
C ILE A 27 0.92 1.41 3.02
N PHE A 28 1.78 1.48 2.01
CA PHE A 28 1.41 1.21 0.63
C PHE A 28 1.62 -0.26 0.30
N MET A 29 0.58 -0.88 -0.22
CA MET A 29 0.57 -2.23 -0.74
C MET A 29 0.19 -2.16 -2.21
N LEU A 30 1.18 -2.35 -3.06
CA LEU A 30 1.07 -2.18 -4.51
C LEU A 30 1.25 -3.54 -5.18
N GLU A 31 0.18 -4.07 -5.74
CA GLU A 31 0.24 -5.26 -6.56
C GLU A 31 0.11 -4.89 -8.02
N LEU A 32 1.07 -5.35 -8.81
CA LEU A 32 1.07 -5.17 -10.25
C LEU A 32 1.03 -6.52 -10.95
N SER A 33 -0.15 -6.91 -11.39
CA SER A 33 -0.36 -8.14 -12.15
C SER A 33 -1.33 -7.91 -13.31
N GLY A 34 -1.59 -8.95 -14.09
CA GLY A 34 -2.62 -8.94 -15.12
C GLY A 34 -2.59 -7.71 -16.05
N PRO A 35 -3.73 -7.01 -16.19
CA PRO A 35 -3.83 -5.86 -17.09
C PRO A 35 -2.98 -4.65 -16.67
N MET A 36 -2.69 -4.49 -15.38
CA MET A 36 -1.88 -3.36 -14.88
C MET A 36 -0.40 -3.50 -15.23
N ALA A 37 0.11 -4.69 -15.49
CA ALA A 37 1.52 -4.89 -15.85
C ALA A 37 1.96 -4.07 -17.08
N ALA A 38 1.03 -3.75 -17.98
CA ALA A 38 1.29 -2.88 -19.13
C ALA A 38 1.55 -1.40 -18.75
N PHE A 39 1.22 -1.00 -17.52
CA PHE A 39 1.30 0.37 -17.03
C PHE A 39 2.31 0.53 -15.88
N GLU A 40 3.29 -0.37 -15.78
CA GLU A 40 4.31 -0.35 -14.74
C GLU A 40 5.00 1.02 -14.62
N SER A 41 5.44 1.58 -15.74
CA SER A 41 6.10 2.90 -15.75
C SER A 41 5.17 4.01 -15.26
N ASP A 42 3.89 4.01 -15.70
CA ASP A 42 2.91 5.01 -15.26
C ASP A 42 2.58 4.89 -13.77
N LEU A 43 2.58 3.66 -13.24
CA LEU A 43 2.39 3.40 -11.81
C LEU A 43 3.57 3.95 -11.01
N ILE A 44 4.79 3.60 -11.41
CA ILE A 44 6.02 4.02 -10.72
C ILE A 44 6.16 5.54 -10.78
N ASP A 45 5.98 6.14 -11.96
CA ASP A 45 6.07 7.60 -12.13
C ASP A 45 4.99 8.30 -11.29
N GLY A 46 3.74 7.83 -11.33
CA GLY A 46 2.64 8.41 -10.57
C GLY A 46 2.85 8.31 -9.06
N PHE A 47 3.34 7.17 -8.57
CA PHE A 47 3.69 6.97 -7.17
C PHE A 47 4.84 7.91 -6.75
N ASN A 48 5.93 7.93 -7.50
CA ASN A 48 7.10 8.74 -7.19
C ASN A 48 6.79 10.24 -7.25
N ASP A 49 5.97 10.69 -8.20
CA ASP A 49 5.48 12.07 -8.27
C ASP A 49 4.62 12.43 -7.05
N MET A 50 3.77 11.50 -6.58
CA MET A 50 3.00 11.69 -5.36
C MET A 50 3.92 11.83 -4.14
N ILE A 51 4.90 10.93 -3.97
CA ILE A 51 5.88 11.00 -2.88
C ILE A 51 6.66 12.31 -2.92
N ALA A 52 7.10 12.76 -4.11
CA ALA A 52 7.83 14.03 -4.26
C ALA A 52 6.99 15.23 -3.77
N ARG A 53 5.70 15.29 -4.13
CA ARG A 53 4.78 16.34 -3.65
C ARG A 53 4.53 16.28 -2.15
N LEU A 54 4.34 15.07 -1.62
CA LEU A 54 4.18 14.90 -0.17
C LEU A 54 5.41 15.37 0.61
N ARG A 55 6.63 15.12 0.09
CA ARG A 55 7.90 15.61 0.66
C ARG A 55 7.97 17.13 0.77
N GLU A 56 7.42 17.84 -0.22
CA GLU A 56 7.42 19.31 -0.22
C GLU A 56 6.51 19.87 0.88
N GLU A 57 5.43 19.18 1.21
CA GLU A 57 4.41 19.63 2.16
C GLU A 57 4.61 19.09 3.58
N ARG A 58 5.15 17.86 3.70
CA ARG A 58 5.25 17.12 4.96
C ARG A 58 6.53 16.28 5.02
N SER A 59 7.40 16.57 5.97
CA SER A 59 8.61 15.79 6.22
C SER A 59 8.46 14.74 7.34
N ASP A 60 7.34 14.77 8.06
CA ASP A 60 7.03 13.93 9.22
C ASP A 60 6.24 12.66 8.87
N LEU A 61 6.22 12.27 7.59
CA LEU A 61 5.60 11.04 7.14
C LEU A 61 6.60 9.87 7.15
N LEU A 62 6.13 8.71 7.62
CA LEU A 62 6.81 7.43 7.46
C LEU A 62 6.11 6.61 6.39
N VAL A 63 6.87 5.94 5.55
CA VAL A 63 6.38 5.15 4.44
C VAL A 63 6.78 3.69 4.63
N TRP A 64 5.80 2.80 4.51
CA TRP A 64 6.01 1.40 4.18
C TRP A 64 5.68 1.23 2.71
N LEU A 65 6.53 0.56 2.02
CA LEU A 65 6.31 0.25 0.62
C LEU A 65 6.38 -1.26 0.44
N TYR A 66 5.29 -1.83 -0.01
CA TYR A 66 5.14 -3.24 -0.26
C TYR A 66 4.78 -3.42 -1.73
N GLU A 67 5.67 -4.06 -2.47
CA GLU A 67 5.57 -4.23 -3.92
C GLU A 67 5.47 -5.70 -4.24
N GLU A 68 4.44 -6.10 -4.98
CA GLU A 68 4.20 -7.48 -5.36
C GLU A 68 3.99 -7.64 -6.85
N ALA A 69 4.61 -8.65 -7.43
CA ALA A 69 4.32 -9.13 -8.77
C ALA A 69 4.51 -10.64 -8.85
N GLY A 70 3.43 -11.36 -9.11
CA GLY A 70 3.47 -12.80 -9.39
C GLY A 70 4.01 -13.68 -8.27
N LYS A 71 3.68 -13.41 -7.01
CA LYS A 71 4.13 -14.12 -5.80
C LYS A 71 5.58 -13.82 -5.38
N CYS A 72 6.26 -12.90 -6.00
CA CYS A 72 7.47 -12.30 -5.49
C CYS A 72 7.17 -10.90 -4.98
N MET A 73 7.80 -10.55 -3.86
CA MET A 73 7.58 -9.28 -3.20
C MET A 73 8.90 -8.65 -2.78
N ASP A 74 8.89 -7.34 -2.73
CA ASP A 74 9.93 -6.54 -2.10
C ASP A 74 9.26 -5.59 -1.10
N PHE A 75 9.96 -5.17 -0.05
CA PHE A 75 9.36 -4.26 0.91
C PHE A 75 10.38 -3.42 1.67
N ASN A 76 9.99 -2.18 1.93
CA ASN A 76 10.66 -1.26 2.82
C ASN A 76 9.73 -0.89 3.97
N THR A 77 10.22 -0.82 5.19
CA THR A 77 9.40 -0.57 6.38
C THR A 77 9.82 0.69 7.11
N ARG A 78 8.85 1.57 7.43
CA ARG A 78 9.04 2.78 8.23
C ARG A 78 10.16 3.69 7.71
N VAL A 79 10.23 3.86 6.41
CA VAL A 79 11.20 4.75 5.79
C VAL A 79 10.71 6.19 5.91
N PRO A 80 11.54 7.14 6.39
CA PRO A 80 11.19 8.55 6.32
C PRO A 80 10.89 8.95 4.87
N ILE A 81 9.82 9.71 4.64
CA ILE A 81 9.45 10.11 3.28
C ILE A 81 10.55 10.89 2.57
N THR A 82 11.46 11.50 3.31
CA THR A 82 12.61 12.25 2.79
C THR A 82 13.71 11.36 2.20
N GLU A 83 13.70 10.07 2.47
CA GLU A 83 14.68 9.10 1.98
C GLU A 83 14.32 8.60 0.56
N ASP A 84 15.33 8.30 -0.25
CA ASP A 84 15.10 7.76 -1.61
C ASP A 84 14.53 6.34 -1.60
N SER A 85 14.73 5.60 -0.50
CA SER A 85 14.10 4.29 -0.28
C SER A 85 12.57 4.34 -0.09
N ALA A 86 11.97 5.53 -0.02
CA ALA A 86 10.52 5.72 -0.12
C ALA A 86 10.02 5.79 -1.59
N LEU A 87 10.90 5.70 -2.58
CA LEU A 87 10.57 5.69 -4.01
C LEU A 87 10.65 4.27 -4.57
N ILE A 88 9.89 4.03 -5.63
CA ILE A 88 9.94 2.77 -6.39
C ILE A 88 10.96 2.89 -7.52
N GLU A 89 11.83 1.89 -7.65
CA GLU A 89 12.77 1.80 -8.76
C GLU A 89 12.07 1.38 -10.06
N GLN A 90 12.48 1.98 -11.17
CA GLN A 90 11.97 1.58 -12.49
C GLN A 90 12.31 0.12 -12.79
N GLY A 91 11.30 -0.62 -13.28
CA GLY A 91 11.44 -2.05 -13.58
C GLY A 91 11.31 -2.98 -12.36
N CYS A 92 10.93 -2.47 -11.18
CA CYS A 92 10.78 -3.26 -9.97
C CYS A 92 9.81 -4.43 -10.18
N PHE A 93 8.61 -4.17 -10.67
CA PHE A 93 7.59 -5.21 -10.86
C PHE A 93 7.96 -6.20 -11.99
N THR A 94 8.59 -5.73 -13.07
CA THR A 94 9.13 -6.61 -14.11
C THR A 94 10.19 -7.55 -13.55
N ARG A 95 11.07 -7.05 -12.68
CA ARG A 95 12.07 -7.86 -11.97
C ARG A 95 11.40 -8.90 -11.07
N LEU A 96 10.42 -8.50 -10.26
CA LEU A 96 9.68 -9.41 -9.37
C LEU A 96 8.94 -10.50 -10.16
N SER A 97 8.27 -10.14 -11.26
CA SER A 97 7.59 -11.10 -12.14
C SER A 97 8.56 -12.11 -12.75
N THR A 98 9.75 -11.66 -13.15
CA THR A 98 10.80 -12.53 -13.68
C THR A 98 11.27 -13.54 -12.64
N LEU A 99 11.53 -13.06 -11.41
CA LEU A 99 11.91 -13.94 -10.29
C LEU A 99 10.82 -14.96 -9.97
N ALA A 100 9.55 -14.57 -9.99
CA ALA A 100 8.43 -15.47 -9.77
C ALA A 100 8.34 -16.57 -10.85
N GLU A 101 8.60 -16.22 -12.11
CA GLU A 101 8.65 -17.19 -13.21
C GLU A 101 9.84 -18.14 -13.09
N GLU A 102 11.02 -17.65 -12.71
CA GLU A 102 12.21 -18.45 -12.48
C GLU A 102 11.99 -19.43 -11.32
N TYR A 103 11.41 -18.96 -10.22
CA TYR A 103 11.07 -19.82 -9.08
C TYR A 103 10.08 -20.92 -9.49
N ARG A 104 9.03 -20.59 -10.24
CA ARG A 104 8.05 -21.57 -10.75
C ARG A 104 8.68 -22.61 -11.64
N ARG A 105 9.65 -22.23 -12.49
CA ARG A 105 10.39 -23.20 -13.34
C ARG A 105 11.29 -24.12 -12.52
N ALA A 106 11.86 -23.61 -11.43
CA ALA A 106 12.76 -24.38 -10.56
C ALA A 106 11.99 -25.34 -9.63
N HIS A 107 10.74 -25.01 -9.25
CA HIS A 107 9.93 -25.74 -8.28
C HIS A 107 8.54 -26.07 -8.84
N PRO A 108 8.46 -26.79 -9.99
CA PRO A 108 7.18 -27.07 -10.64
C PRO A 108 6.24 -27.91 -9.77
N GLU A 109 6.75 -28.71 -8.86
CA GLU A 109 5.99 -29.54 -7.93
C GLU A 109 5.13 -28.72 -6.94
N GLU A 110 5.53 -27.52 -6.62
CA GLU A 110 4.77 -26.63 -5.73
C GLU A 110 3.55 -26.03 -6.43
N PHE A 111 3.50 -26.10 -7.76
CA PHE A 111 2.48 -25.48 -8.61
C PHE A 111 1.56 -26.46 -9.33
N ILE A 112 1.69 -27.78 -9.11
CA ILE A 112 0.93 -28.84 -9.81
C ILE A 112 -0.60 -28.68 -9.62
N HIS A 113 -1.05 -28.06 -8.54
CA HIS A 113 -2.47 -27.87 -8.24
C HIS A 113 -2.99 -26.46 -8.54
N GLN A 114 -2.18 -25.60 -9.14
CA GLN A 114 -2.49 -24.18 -9.34
C GLN A 114 -2.84 -23.80 -10.79
N ASP A 115 -3.16 -24.79 -11.64
CA ASP A 115 -3.40 -24.58 -13.08
C ASP A 115 -4.56 -23.62 -13.45
N ASN A 116 -5.32 -23.13 -12.45
CA ASN A 116 -6.45 -22.23 -12.68
C ASN A 116 -6.39 -20.90 -11.92
N VAL A 117 -5.32 -20.62 -11.17
CA VAL A 117 -5.27 -19.43 -10.34
C VAL A 117 -4.24 -18.42 -10.86
N ARG A 118 -4.65 -17.67 -11.87
CA ARG A 118 -3.96 -16.43 -12.21
C ARG A 118 -4.40 -15.39 -11.16
N GLY A 119 -3.50 -15.00 -10.26
CA GLY A 119 -3.69 -13.85 -9.39
C GLY A 119 -4.12 -14.13 -7.95
N SER A 120 -3.66 -15.19 -7.31
CA SER A 120 -4.08 -15.55 -5.93
C SER A 120 -3.07 -15.22 -4.83
N GLY A 121 -2.20 -14.25 -5.02
CA GLY A 121 -1.20 -13.85 -4.00
C GLY A 121 -1.73 -12.87 -2.96
N CYS A 122 -2.58 -11.94 -3.36
CA CYS A 122 -2.84 -10.69 -2.69
C CYS A 122 -3.34 -10.78 -1.22
N LEU A 123 -4.19 -11.75 -0.88
CA LEU A 123 -4.76 -11.80 0.49
C LEU A 123 -3.77 -12.18 1.57
N PHE A 124 -2.95 -13.16 1.29
CA PHE A 124 -1.94 -13.59 2.25
C PHE A 124 -1.01 -12.42 2.57
N ASP A 125 -0.62 -11.71 1.56
CA ASP A 125 0.37 -10.65 1.65
C ASP A 125 -0.22 -9.40 2.31
N VAL A 126 -1.46 -9.03 1.99
CA VAL A 126 -2.19 -7.95 2.69
C VAL A 126 -2.31 -8.25 4.18
N GLY A 127 -2.79 -9.42 4.54
CA GLY A 127 -2.94 -9.80 5.94
C GLY A 127 -1.61 -9.89 6.68
N GLY A 128 -0.59 -10.45 6.04
CA GLY A 128 0.77 -10.54 6.57
C GLY A 128 1.40 -9.17 6.80
N CYS A 129 1.26 -8.25 5.86
CA CYS A 129 1.78 -6.89 5.95
C CYS A 129 1.07 -6.10 7.06
N ILE A 130 -0.26 -6.14 7.14
CA ILE A 130 -1.02 -5.48 8.22
C ILE A 130 -0.62 -6.06 9.58
N HIS A 131 -0.49 -7.38 9.69
CA HIS A 131 -0.07 -8.03 10.92
C HIS A 131 1.35 -7.64 11.34
N MET A 132 2.28 -7.56 10.40
CA MET A 132 3.66 -7.10 10.66
C MET A 132 3.66 -5.65 11.15
N ALA A 133 2.92 -4.76 10.52
CA ALA A 133 2.80 -3.38 10.94
C ALA A 133 2.15 -3.25 12.33
N GLN A 134 1.13 -4.06 12.63
CA GLN A 134 0.53 -4.16 13.96
C GLN A 134 1.56 -4.56 15.02
N GLN A 135 2.40 -5.55 14.73
CA GLN A 135 3.46 -6.00 15.65
C GLN A 135 4.47 -4.88 15.92
N VAL A 136 4.90 -4.18 14.89
CA VAL A 136 5.81 -3.04 15.03
C VAL A 136 5.17 -1.93 15.87
N TYR A 137 3.90 -1.60 15.61
CA TYR A 137 3.16 -0.61 16.39
C TYR A 137 3.04 -1.00 17.87
N GLN A 138 2.70 -2.25 18.15
CA GLN A 138 2.52 -2.74 19.53
C GLN A 138 3.83 -2.78 20.34
N THR A 139 4.96 -3.08 19.66
CA THR A 139 6.28 -3.17 20.30
C THR A 139 7.03 -1.86 20.35
N ALA A 140 6.60 -0.85 19.59
CA ALA A 140 7.20 0.48 19.60
C ALA A 140 6.98 1.19 20.93
N LEU A 141 7.96 2.01 21.34
CA LEU A 141 7.79 2.91 22.49
C LEU A 141 6.66 3.90 22.21
N PRO A 142 5.94 4.39 23.22
CA PRO A 142 4.83 5.33 23.03
C PRO A 142 5.19 6.56 22.17
N GLU A 143 6.40 7.11 22.35
CA GLU A 143 6.93 8.25 21.59
C GLU A 143 7.26 7.93 20.13
N ASP A 144 7.47 6.67 19.80
CA ASP A 144 7.78 6.19 18.44
C ASP A 144 6.52 5.71 17.69
N ARG A 145 5.37 5.73 18.34
CA ARG A 145 4.11 5.32 17.71
C ARG A 145 3.56 6.44 16.85
N PRO A 146 3.15 6.15 15.61
CA PRO A 146 2.47 7.14 14.80
C PRO A 146 1.15 7.56 15.45
N MET A 147 0.81 8.84 15.34
CA MET A 147 -0.50 9.32 15.76
C MET A 147 -1.59 8.87 14.81
N ARG A 148 -1.24 8.66 13.55
CA ARG A 148 -2.15 8.22 12.49
C ARG A 148 -1.47 7.18 11.62
N THR A 149 -2.22 6.15 11.24
CA THR A 149 -1.77 5.14 10.27
C THR A 149 -2.82 4.98 9.18
N MET A 150 -2.38 5.00 7.93
CA MET A 150 -3.23 4.71 6.78
C MET A 150 -2.64 3.56 5.97
N VAL A 151 -3.45 2.56 5.71
CA VAL A 151 -3.12 1.44 4.82
C VAL A 151 -3.78 1.68 3.47
N ILE A 152 -2.98 1.68 2.41
CA ILE A 152 -3.42 1.96 1.04
C ILE A 152 -3.13 0.73 0.18
N ILE A 153 -4.18 0.06 -0.28
CA ILE A 153 -4.10 -1.14 -1.10
C ILE A 153 -4.45 -0.77 -2.54
N VAL A 154 -3.54 -1.02 -3.47
CA VAL A 154 -3.73 -0.84 -4.91
C VAL A 154 -3.53 -2.18 -5.60
N THR A 155 -4.57 -2.70 -6.24
CA THR A 155 -4.55 -4.02 -6.85
C THR A 155 -5.38 -4.06 -8.14
N ASP A 156 -5.02 -4.93 -9.06
CA ASP A 156 -5.87 -5.27 -10.21
C ASP A 156 -6.66 -6.57 -10.02
N ASN A 157 -6.50 -7.22 -8.88
CA ASN A 157 -7.25 -8.44 -8.56
C ASN A 157 -8.74 -8.17 -8.39
N THR A 158 -9.53 -8.99 -9.07
CA THR A 158 -11.00 -8.91 -9.06
C THR A 158 -11.63 -9.67 -7.91
N LYS A 159 -10.83 -10.48 -7.22
CA LYS A 159 -11.26 -11.32 -6.11
C LYS A 159 -10.14 -11.45 -5.11
N ILE A 160 -10.51 -11.29 -3.86
CA ILE A 160 -9.72 -11.66 -2.73
C ILE A 160 -10.07 -13.13 -2.43
N GLU A 161 -9.38 -14.07 -3.04
CA GLU A 161 -9.56 -15.51 -2.80
C GLU A 161 -8.43 -16.03 -1.93
N SER A 162 -8.76 -16.75 -0.86
CA SER A 162 -7.78 -17.55 -0.13
C SER A 162 -7.67 -18.93 -0.78
N GLU A 163 -6.46 -19.43 -0.96
CA GLU A 163 -6.24 -20.82 -1.31
C GLU A 163 -6.56 -21.72 -0.10
N SER A 164 -6.97 -22.96 -0.38
CA SER A 164 -7.22 -23.94 0.68
C SER A 164 -5.92 -24.17 1.47
N GLY A 165 -5.91 -23.76 2.72
CA GLY A 165 -4.74 -23.84 3.59
C GLY A 165 -4.09 -22.51 3.95
N ASP A 166 -4.50 -21.40 3.32
CA ASP A 166 -4.00 -20.08 3.65
C ASP A 166 -4.40 -19.65 5.05
N TYR A 167 -3.46 -19.02 5.75
CA TYR A 167 -3.73 -18.46 7.06
C TYR A 167 -4.71 -17.28 7.00
N TRP A 168 -4.55 -16.39 6.00
CA TRP A 168 -5.39 -15.21 5.80
C TRP A 168 -6.59 -15.54 4.90
N THR A 169 -7.73 -15.78 5.53
CA THR A 169 -9.03 -15.86 4.84
C THR A 169 -9.69 -14.48 4.81
N PRO A 170 -10.67 -14.20 3.94
CA PRO A 170 -11.43 -12.95 3.95
C PRO A 170 -11.98 -12.60 5.34
N ASP A 171 -12.52 -13.57 6.07
CA ASP A 171 -13.05 -13.36 7.42
C ASP A 171 -11.96 -12.93 8.41
N ARG A 172 -10.81 -13.60 8.40
CA ARG A 172 -9.67 -13.23 9.27
C ARG A 172 -9.08 -11.88 8.92
N LEU A 173 -9.01 -11.55 7.64
CA LEU A 173 -8.56 -10.24 7.20
C LEU A 173 -9.55 -9.17 7.63
N ARG A 174 -10.85 -9.42 7.50
CA ARG A 174 -11.90 -8.54 8.02
C ARG A 174 -11.75 -8.30 9.52
N GLU A 175 -11.60 -9.37 10.31
CA GLU A 175 -11.40 -9.25 11.75
C GLU A 175 -10.16 -8.41 12.08
N LEU A 176 -9.06 -8.58 11.35
CA LEU A 176 -7.84 -7.81 11.54
C LEU A 176 -8.05 -6.33 11.20
N VAL A 177 -8.67 -6.01 10.05
CA VAL A 177 -8.98 -4.64 9.62
C VAL A 177 -9.87 -3.95 10.66
N GLU A 178 -11.01 -4.57 11.01
CA GLU A 178 -11.95 -4.02 12.00
C GLU A 178 -11.29 -3.81 13.37
N GLN A 179 -10.40 -4.72 13.76
CA GLN A 179 -9.64 -4.57 15.00
C GLN A 179 -8.72 -3.35 14.94
N GLN A 180 -7.95 -3.15 13.85
CA GLN A 180 -7.05 -2.01 13.75
C GLN A 180 -7.81 -0.68 13.67
N GLU A 181 -8.93 -0.62 12.93
CA GLU A 181 -9.79 0.56 12.91
C GLU A 181 -10.29 0.93 14.31
N LYS A 182 -10.78 -0.05 15.06
CA LYS A 182 -11.40 0.17 16.36
C LYS A 182 -10.39 0.45 17.48
N GLU A 183 -9.28 -0.31 17.54
CA GLU A 183 -8.34 -0.28 18.66
C GLU A 183 -7.20 0.72 18.46
N ALA A 184 -6.74 0.88 17.24
CA ALA A 184 -5.59 1.73 16.91
C ALA A 184 -5.96 2.95 16.04
N GLY A 185 -7.22 3.08 15.60
CA GLY A 185 -7.68 4.19 14.77
C GLY A 185 -7.04 4.23 13.38
N TRP A 186 -6.66 3.07 12.85
CA TRP A 186 -6.12 2.99 11.50
C TRP A 186 -7.20 3.26 10.48
N GLU A 187 -6.83 3.88 9.36
CA GLU A 187 -7.70 4.05 8.20
C GLU A 187 -7.21 3.16 7.06
N PHE A 188 -8.16 2.56 6.35
CA PHE A 188 -7.89 1.69 5.20
C PHE A 188 -8.50 2.27 3.95
N VAL A 189 -7.73 2.25 2.85
CA VAL A 189 -8.15 2.73 1.53
C VAL A 189 -7.86 1.64 0.50
N PHE A 190 -8.83 1.39 -0.38
CA PHE A 190 -8.74 0.34 -1.39
C PHE A 190 -8.97 0.90 -2.80
N LEU A 191 -8.04 0.63 -3.70
CA LEU A 191 -8.15 0.94 -5.12
C LEU A 191 -8.06 -0.33 -5.94
N GLY A 192 -9.09 -0.59 -6.73
CA GLY A 192 -9.14 -1.76 -7.61
C GLY A 192 -9.52 -1.41 -9.04
N THR A 193 -9.10 -2.22 -10.01
CA THR A 193 -9.47 -2.03 -11.42
C THR A 193 -10.82 -2.63 -11.77
N SER A 194 -11.38 -3.48 -10.92
CA SER A 194 -12.64 -4.17 -11.20
C SER A 194 -13.85 -3.33 -10.83
N ILE A 195 -14.95 -3.56 -11.53
CA ILE A 195 -16.24 -2.93 -11.24
C ILE A 195 -16.74 -3.22 -9.82
N ASN A 196 -16.23 -4.26 -9.19
CA ASN A 196 -16.60 -4.70 -7.86
C ASN A 196 -15.63 -4.25 -6.76
N ALA A 197 -14.71 -3.31 -7.03
CA ALA A 197 -13.69 -2.90 -6.06
C ALA A 197 -14.27 -2.53 -4.68
N LYS A 198 -15.44 -1.87 -4.65
CA LYS A 198 -16.12 -1.54 -3.38
C LYS A 198 -16.60 -2.78 -2.63
N GLN A 199 -17.15 -3.77 -3.35
CA GLN A 199 -17.59 -5.03 -2.73
C GLN A 199 -16.38 -5.82 -2.20
N VAL A 200 -15.30 -5.90 -2.98
CA VAL A 200 -14.06 -6.56 -2.55
C VAL A 200 -13.52 -5.91 -1.28
N ALA A 201 -13.54 -4.58 -1.20
CA ALA A 201 -13.14 -3.85 0.00
C ALA A 201 -14.04 -4.19 1.20
N GLU A 202 -15.37 -4.18 1.02
CA GLU A 202 -16.33 -4.52 2.07
C GLU A 202 -16.19 -5.98 2.53
N ASP A 203 -15.86 -6.89 1.64
CA ASP A 203 -15.65 -8.31 1.96
C ASP A 203 -14.48 -8.52 2.93
N VAL A 204 -13.52 -7.58 2.98
CA VAL A 204 -12.38 -7.58 3.90
C VAL A 204 -12.47 -6.52 4.99
N GLY A 205 -13.64 -5.95 5.22
CA GLY A 205 -13.88 -5.01 6.32
C GLY A 205 -13.61 -3.54 5.98
N ILE A 206 -13.13 -3.20 4.79
CA ILE A 206 -12.87 -1.81 4.40
C ILE A 206 -14.17 -1.14 3.93
N PRO A 207 -14.59 -0.02 4.54
CA PRO A 207 -15.84 0.64 4.14
C PRO A 207 -15.86 1.08 2.68
N ALA A 208 -16.98 0.89 1.96
CA ALA A 208 -17.14 1.25 0.55
C ALA A 208 -16.83 2.73 0.24
N LYS A 209 -16.98 3.64 1.21
CA LYS A 209 -16.60 5.06 1.09
C LYS A 209 -15.09 5.27 0.95
N ASN A 210 -14.29 4.33 1.45
CA ASN A 210 -12.85 4.31 1.38
C ASN A 210 -12.33 3.46 0.21
N ALA A 211 -13.22 3.02 -0.70
CA ALA A 211 -12.86 2.23 -1.86
C ALA A 211 -13.21 2.92 -3.17
N ALA A 212 -12.34 2.78 -4.17
CA ALA A 212 -12.59 3.30 -5.50
C ALA A 212 -12.23 2.29 -6.59
N THR A 213 -13.02 2.31 -7.68
CA THR A 213 -12.67 1.64 -8.92
C THR A 213 -12.01 2.64 -9.86
N PHE A 214 -10.89 2.26 -10.46
CA PHE A 214 -10.18 3.12 -11.40
C PHE A 214 -10.08 2.49 -12.80
N ALA A 215 -9.86 3.35 -13.81
CA ALA A 215 -9.62 2.90 -15.16
C ALA A 215 -8.21 2.35 -15.29
N CYS A 216 -8.08 1.11 -15.81
CA CYS A 216 -6.79 0.50 -16.12
C CYS A 216 -6.24 1.08 -17.43
N ASP A 217 -5.79 2.32 -17.36
CA ASP A 217 -5.07 3.04 -18.41
C ASP A 217 -4.05 4.01 -17.77
N ALA A 218 -3.09 4.49 -18.54
CA ALA A 218 -2.01 5.34 -18.06
C ALA A 218 -2.50 6.61 -17.32
N ALA A 219 -3.59 7.22 -17.80
CA ALA A 219 -4.15 8.42 -17.17
C ALA A 219 -4.87 8.08 -15.86
N GLY A 220 -5.61 6.96 -15.82
CA GLY A 220 -6.29 6.48 -14.62
C GLY A 220 -5.31 6.12 -13.51
N VAL A 221 -4.22 5.44 -13.84
CA VAL A 221 -3.16 5.11 -12.88
C VAL A 221 -2.55 6.39 -12.27
N ARG A 222 -2.20 7.38 -13.10
CA ARG A 222 -1.67 8.67 -12.63
C ARG A 222 -2.69 9.45 -11.78
N GLU A 223 -3.98 9.48 -12.19
CA GLU A 223 -5.03 10.16 -11.42
C GLU A 223 -5.23 9.54 -10.03
N ASN A 224 -5.04 8.22 -9.89
CA ASN A 224 -5.09 7.56 -8.59
C ASN A 224 -4.09 8.16 -7.62
N PHE A 225 -2.80 8.21 -8.00
CA PHE A 225 -1.78 8.74 -7.10
C PHE A 225 -1.91 10.24 -6.87
N ALA A 226 -2.36 11.00 -7.87
CA ALA A 226 -2.67 12.42 -7.68
C ALA A 226 -3.79 12.63 -6.66
N SER A 227 -4.85 11.83 -6.73
CA SER A 227 -5.98 11.88 -5.78
C SER A 227 -5.58 11.37 -4.39
N LEU A 228 -4.79 10.29 -4.31
CA LEU A 228 -4.24 9.78 -3.05
C LEU A 228 -3.36 10.83 -2.36
N GLY A 229 -2.48 11.52 -3.09
CA GLY A 229 -1.61 12.55 -2.51
C GLY A 229 -2.40 13.65 -1.82
N VAL A 230 -3.48 14.15 -2.44
CA VAL A 230 -4.38 15.15 -1.82
C VAL A 230 -5.05 14.57 -0.57
N MET A 231 -5.59 13.36 -0.66
CA MET A 231 -6.25 12.70 0.47
C MET A 231 -5.28 12.48 1.64
N ILE A 232 -4.05 12.07 1.37
CA ILE A 232 -3.03 11.83 2.41
C ILE A 232 -2.69 13.13 3.15
N LEU A 233 -2.55 14.26 2.44
CA LEU A 233 -2.31 15.56 3.07
C LEU A 233 -3.47 15.95 4.01
N GLU A 234 -4.71 15.80 3.56
CA GLU A 234 -5.89 16.08 4.39
C GLU A 234 -5.99 15.13 5.58
N PHE A 235 -5.77 13.83 5.37
CA PHE A 235 -5.74 12.83 6.44
C PHE A 235 -4.64 13.13 7.47
N SER A 236 -3.43 13.43 7.02
CA SER A 236 -2.31 13.76 7.91
C SER A 236 -2.60 14.99 8.77
N ALA A 237 -3.38 15.93 8.27
CA ALA A 237 -3.78 17.12 9.03
C ALA A 237 -4.96 16.86 9.96
N THR A 238 -5.97 16.12 9.51
CA THR A 238 -7.28 16.01 10.19
C THR A 238 -7.55 14.67 10.86
N GLY A 239 -6.89 13.59 10.40
CA GLY A 239 -7.17 12.21 10.78
C GLY A 239 -8.43 11.64 10.10
N VAL A 240 -8.97 12.29 9.08
CA VAL A 240 -10.23 11.89 8.42
C VAL A 240 -10.03 11.70 6.92
N VAL A 241 -10.50 10.58 6.39
CA VAL A 241 -10.62 10.37 4.95
C VAL A 241 -11.87 11.07 4.45
N VAL A 242 -11.69 12.11 3.62
CA VAL A 242 -12.82 12.88 3.09
C VAL A 242 -13.60 12.08 2.04
N PRO A 243 -14.94 12.08 2.05
CA PRO A 243 -15.74 11.25 1.14
C PRO A 243 -15.54 11.56 -0.36
N THR A 244 -15.01 12.74 -0.68
CA THR A 244 -14.80 13.21 -2.07
C THR A 244 -13.44 12.84 -2.64
N TRP A 245 -12.58 12.16 -1.88
CA TRP A 245 -11.21 11.84 -2.29
C TRP A 245 -11.12 11.13 -3.64
N ALA A 246 -12.07 10.23 -3.95
CA ALA A 246 -12.11 9.44 -5.16
C ALA A 246 -12.94 10.06 -6.30
N GLN A 247 -13.37 11.31 -6.19
CA GLN A 247 -14.26 11.93 -7.18
C GLN A 247 -13.61 11.97 -8.57
N LYS A 248 -12.36 12.44 -8.67
CA LYS A 248 -11.65 12.53 -9.95
C LYS A 248 -11.36 11.17 -10.56
N ILE A 249 -11.06 10.17 -9.72
CA ILE A 249 -10.89 8.77 -10.16
C ILE A 249 -12.19 8.28 -10.82
N SER A 250 -13.33 8.50 -10.17
CA SER A 250 -14.64 8.11 -10.68
C SER A 250 -15.03 8.86 -11.96
N GLU A 251 -14.72 10.15 -12.06
CA GLU A 251 -14.94 10.96 -13.25
C GLU A 251 -14.12 10.47 -14.44
N HIS A 252 -12.85 10.11 -14.21
CA HIS A 252 -12.00 9.55 -15.27
C HIS A 252 -12.52 8.19 -15.73
N LEU A 253 -12.88 7.29 -14.81
CA LEU A 253 -13.46 6.00 -15.13
C LEU A 253 -14.73 6.14 -15.99
N ALA A 254 -15.64 7.05 -15.64
CA ALA A 254 -16.87 7.30 -16.38
C ALA A 254 -16.61 7.80 -17.82
N LYS A 255 -15.60 8.69 -18.01
CA LYS A 255 -15.21 9.16 -19.34
C LYS A 255 -14.65 8.03 -20.21
N THR A 256 -13.81 7.16 -19.63
CA THR A 256 -13.22 6.03 -20.36
C THR A 256 -14.28 5.02 -20.80
N GLN A 257 -15.28 4.77 -19.95
CA GLN A 257 -16.39 3.87 -20.28
C GLN A 257 -17.32 4.45 -21.38
N SER A 258 -17.61 5.74 -21.34
CA SER A 258 -18.45 6.40 -22.34
C SER A 258 -17.77 6.56 -23.71
N GLY A 259 -16.45 6.63 -23.77
CA GLY A 259 -15.69 6.71 -25.04
C GLY A 259 -15.52 5.36 -25.76
N ARG A 260 -15.89 4.25 -25.14
CA ARG A 260 -15.85 2.89 -25.72
C ARG A 260 -17.18 2.43 -26.28
N SER A 261 -18.25 3.22 -26.18
CA SER A 261 -19.59 2.99 -26.74
C SER A 261 -19.73 3.62 -28.09
#